data_09b66721e162dd38c5db105fd4dcd480
#
_entry.id   09b66721e162dd38c5db105fd4dcd480
#
_cell.length_a   1.000
_cell.length_b   1.000
_cell.length_c   1.000
_cell.angle_alpha   90.00
_cell.angle_beta   90.00
_cell.angle_gamma   90.00
#
_symmetry.space_group_name_H-M   'P 1'
#
loop_
_entity.id
_entity.type
_entity.pdbx_description
1 polymer ?
#
loop_
_entity_poly.entity_id
_entity_poly.type
_entity_poly.pdbx_seq_one_letter_code
_entity_poly.pdbx_strand_id
1 'polypeptide(L)'
;MTPKIMIILGSGSDIAVAEKAMDILDKLEVPYSLKIASAHRTPNLIREIVTQGSDAGIEVFIGIAGLAAHLPGAIAAYTPRPVIGVPVNVKTGGIDALQSIVQMPYPSPIATVGIDRGDNAAILAAQFIALHDEELRERLIDLRWDYAKKVYRSNEDIVQKIDRPFIQNDFLRIKNLEINGVKIDESASEVSCKNSDAEVSIIVGRQTDLPIAKNVGIILDRLKISYDIKVVCPIRSTKKFTNYVKCMKKAKIFIGISSNSSQVTGGIVGLTEKPVIGVPCANERGEDYMLTTVSMPPGVPVATVGINNGKNAAVLAGEILAIHDPNITELLGKLKDKKITL
;
A
#
# COMPACT_ATOMS: atom_id res chain seq x y z
N MET A 1 16.28 20.22 6.33
CA MET A 1 14.91 19.84 5.93
C MET A 1 14.25 19.11 7.11
N THR A 2 13.00 19.41 7.40
CA THR A 2 12.26 18.70 8.45
C THR A 2 11.88 17.30 7.96
N PRO A 3 12.12 16.23 8.76
CA PRO A 3 11.73 14.87 8.36
C PRO A 3 10.22 14.76 8.17
N LYS A 4 9.79 14.13 7.07
CA LYS A 4 8.39 13.79 6.79
C LYS A 4 8.03 12.37 7.21
N ILE A 5 9.03 11.48 7.26
CA ILE A 5 8.86 10.06 7.60
C ILE A 5 9.70 9.74 8.83
N MET A 6 9.13 8.94 9.73
CA MET A 6 9.86 8.39 10.86
C MET A 6 9.89 6.86 10.79
N ILE A 7 11.10 6.31 10.72
CA ILE A 7 11.35 4.87 10.77
C ILE A 7 11.67 4.50 12.23
N ILE A 8 10.94 3.53 12.78
CA ILE A 8 11.17 3.03 14.14
C ILE A 8 11.44 1.53 14.07
N LEU A 9 12.58 1.11 14.62
CA LEU A 9 13.00 -0.28 14.72
C LEU A 9 12.68 -0.85 16.10
N GLY A 10 12.17 -2.07 16.16
CA GLY A 10 11.97 -2.81 17.43
C GLY A 10 13.28 -3.26 18.08
N SER A 11 14.32 -3.42 17.27
CA SER A 11 15.66 -3.83 17.66
C SER A 11 16.70 -3.32 16.67
N GLY A 12 17.94 -3.12 17.14
CA GLY A 12 19.08 -2.81 16.26
C GLY A 12 19.41 -3.93 15.26
N SER A 13 18.97 -5.16 15.52
CA SER A 13 19.10 -6.29 14.57
C SER A 13 18.31 -6.10 13.27
N ASP A 14 17.32 -5.23 13.26
CA ASP A 14 16.40 -5.04 12.14
C ASP A 14 16.92 -3.99 11.14
N ILE A 15 18.15 -3.48 11.37
CA ILE A 15 18.75 -2.39 10.57
C ILE A 15 18.81 -2.73 9.07
N ALA A 16 19.14 -3.95 8.70
CA ALA A 16 19.25 -4.36 7.29
C ALA A 16 17.92 -4.22 6.50
N VAL A 17 16.78 -4.30 7.20
CA VAL A 17 15.46 -4.04 6.59
C VAL A 17 15.21 -2.54 6.48
N ALA A 18 15.66 -1.76 7.47
CA ALA A 18 15.57 -0.31 7.43
C ALA A 18 16.47 0.30 6.35
N GLU A 19 17.66 -0.25 6.11
CA GLU A 19 18.56 0.20 5.04
C GLU A 19 17.89 0.15 3.67
N LYS A 20 17.09 -0.89 3.38
CA LYS A 20 16.30 -0.96 2.15
C LYS A 20 15.29 0.20 2.03
N ALA A 21 14.71 0.63 3.15
CA ALA A 21 13.80 1.76 3.17
C ALA A 21 14.56 3.08 2.98
N MET A 22 15.69 3.26 3.68
CA MET A 22 16.52 4.44 3.60
C MET A 22 17.06 4.64 2.18
N ASP A 23 17.57 3.58 1.52
CA ASP A 23 18.03 3.62 0.13
C ASP A 23 16.96 4.14 -0.85
N ILE A 24 15.70 3.81 -0.62
CA ILE A 24 14.60 4.30 -1.45
C ILE A 24 14.28 5.76 -1.12
N LEU A 25 14.23 6.12 0.17
CA LEU A 25 13.93 7.50 0.57
C LEU A 25 15.03 8.47 0.12
N ASP A 26 16.29 8.05 0.17
CA ASP A 26 17.43 8.83 -0.34
C ASP A 26 17.29 9.06 -1.86
N LYS A 27 16.94 8.02 -2.63
CA LYS A 27 16.68 8.16 -4.08
C LYS A 27 15.50 9.07 -4.41
N LEU A 28 14.49 9.07 -3.55
CA LEU A 28 13.31 9.92 -3.69
C LEU A 28 13.49 11.30 -3.08
N GLU A 29 14.65 11.58 -2.48
CA GLU A 29 14.96 12.85 -1.79
C GLU A 29 13.93 13.22 -0.72
N VAL A 30 13.40 12.19 -0.03
CA VAL A 30 12.42 12.39 1.04
C VAL A 30 13.14 12.38 2.39
N PRO A 31 13.12 13.47 3.16
CA PRO A 31 13.77 13.53 4.47
C PRO A 31 13.08 12.63 5.49
N TYR A 32 13.85 11.87 6.24
CA TYR A 32 13.38 10.93 7.25
C TYR A 32 14.18 10.99 8.55
N SER A 33 13.63 10.38 9.60
CA SER A 33 14.31 10.16 10.88
C SER A 33 14.30 8.68 11.23
N LEU A 34 15.36 8.18 11.85
CA LEU A 34 15.51 6.80 12.31
C LEU A 34 15.59 6.77 13.84
N LYS A 35 14.80 5.90 14.47
CA LYS A 35 14.80 5.65 15.92
C LYS A 35 14.78 4.14 16.22
N ILE A 36 15.24 3.77 17.39
CA ILE A 36 15.10 2.40 17.92
C ILE A 36 14.30 2.49 19.22
N ALA A 37 13.18 1.78 19.28
CA ALA A 37 12.35 1.68 20.47
C ALA A 37 11.54 0.37 20.46
N SER A 38 11.49 -0.31 21.60
CA SER A 38 10.83 -1.61 21.72
C SER A 38 9.46 -1.47 22.39
N ALA A 39 8.41 -1.98 21.74
CA ALA A 39 7.06 -1.97 22.33
C ALA A 39 6.99 -2.71 23.66
N HIS A 40 7.80 -3.76 23.85
CA HIS A 40 7.80 -4.57 25.07
C HIS A 40 8.79 -4.09 26.14
N ARG A 41 9.92 -3.48 25.73
CA ARG A 41 11.01 -3.11 26.66
C ARG A 41 11.01 -1.61 27.02
N THR A 42 10.56 -0.77 26.10
CA THR A 42 10.59 0.69 26.26
C THR A 42 9.27 1.35 25.79
N PRO A 43 8.08 0.94 26.28
CA PRO A 43 6.79 1.42 25.80
C PRO A 43 6.62 2.93 25.95
N ASN A 44 7.12 3.53 27.04
CA ASN A 44 7.05 4.98 27.25
C ASN A 44 7.87 5.76 26.21
N LEU A 45 9.03 5.21 25.80
CA LEU A 45 9.85 5.83 24.76
C LEU A 45 9.13 5.86 23.41
N ILE A 46 8.36 4.80 23.06
CA ILE A 46 7.56 4.81 21.82
C ILE A 46 6.52 5.93 21.87
N ARG A 47 5.78 6.02 22.99
CA ARG A 47 4.79 7.10 23.16
C ARG A 47 5.43 8.47 22.97
N GLU A 48 6.56 8.71 23.61
CA GLU A 48 7.28 9.98 23.53
C GLU A 48 7.73 10.28 22.08
N ILE A 49 8.42 9.34 21.43
CA ILE A 49 8.89 9.48 20.04
C ILE A 49 7.74 9.76 19.08
N VAL A 50 6.64 9.01 19.19
CA VAL A 50 5.50 9.15 18.27
C VAL A 50 4.75 10.45 18.49
N THR A 51 4.53 10.86 19.74
CA THR A 51 3.87 12.14 20.08
C THR A 51 4.72 13.31 19.59
N GLN A 52 6.00 13.36 19.99
CA GLN A 52 6.91 14.43 19.56
C GLN A 52 7.08 14.45 18.03
N GLY A 53 7.18 13.27 17.37
CA GLY A 53 7.27 13.18 15.92
C GLY A 53 6.02 13.73 15.22
N SER A 54 4.83 13.40 15.72
CA SER A 54 3.57 13.93 15.19
C SER A 54 3.48 15.45 15.33
N ASP A 55 3.89 15.98 16.48
CA ASP A 55 3.91 17.43 16.77
C ASP A 55 4.97 18.16 15.92
N ALA A 56 6.08 17.49 15.61
CA ALA A 56 7.15 18.00 14.76
C ALA A 56 6.83 17.94 13.25
N GLY A 57 5.67 17.38 12.86
CA GLY A 57 5.24 17.36 11.47
C GLY A 57 5.58 16.07 10.70
N ILE A 58 5.87 14.97 11.39
CA ILE A 58 5.96 13.66 10.73
C ILE A 58 4.60 13.31 10.13
N GLU A 59 4.60 12.97 8.84
CA GLU A 59 3.41 12.65 8.06
C GLU A 59 3.10 11.15 8.05
N VAL A 60 4.16 10.29 8.07
CA VAL A 60 4.04 8.82 8.00
C VAL A 60 5.03 8.17 8.96
N PHE A 61 4.59 7.14 9.66
CA PHE A 61 5.46 6.29 10.48
C PHE A 61 5.67 4.93 9.83
N ILE A 62 6.90 4.41 9.87
CA ILE A 62 7.26 3.05 9.44
C ILE A 62 7.75 2.30 10.67
N GLY A 63 7.01 1.28 11.09
CA GLY A 63 7.40 0.40 12.20
C GLY A 63 7.96 -0.93 11.66
N ILE A 64 9.21 -1.26 12.00
CA ILE A 64 9.90 -2.47 11.55
C ILE A 64 10.14 -3.38 12.76
N ALA A 65 9.56 -4.57 12.75
CA ALA A 65 9.66 -5.49 13.89
C ALA A 65 9.50 -6.96 13.48
N GLY A 66 10.20 -7.83 14.20
CA GLY A 66 10.09 -9.29 14.10
C GLY A 66 9.41 -9.94 15.31
N LEU A 67 9.28 -11.25 15.30
CA LEU A 67 8.66 -12.06 16.35
C LEU A 67 7.20 -11.64 16.62
N ALA A 68 6.82 -11.44 17.88
CA ALA A 68 5.52 -10.87 18.29
C ALA A 68 5.46 -9.36 17.97
N ALA A 69 5.57 -8.98 16.71
CA ALA A 69 5.80 -7.65 16.15
C ALA A 69 4.73 -6.61 16.54
N HIS A 70 4.66 -6.24 17.81
CA HIS A 70 3.66 -5.31 18.35
C HIS A 70 3.97 -3.82 18.05
N LEU A 71 5.20 -3.51 17.63
CA LEU A 71 5.66 -2.12 17.46
C LEU A 71 4.78 -1.27 16.54
N PRO A 72 4.36 -1.70 15.32
CA PRO A 72 3.49 -0.88 14.48
C PRO A 72 2.14 -0.59 15.15
N GLY A 73 1.57 -1.57 15.85
CA GLY A 73 0.34 -1.38 16.64
C GLY A 73 0.51 -0.37 17.79
N ALA A 74 1.66 -0.43 18.49
CA ALA A 74 1.97 0.54 19.54
C ALA A 74 2.14 1.96 18.98
N ILE A 75 2.74 2.12 17.79
CA ILE A 75 2.83 3.41 17.11
C ILE A 75 1.43 3.94 16.78
N ALA A 76 0.57 3.12 16.16
CA ALA A 76 -0.78 3.51 15.74
C ALA A 76 -1.69 3.92 16.92
N ALA A 77 -1.38 3.46 18.14
CA ALA A 77 -2.10 3.85 19.35
C ALA A 77 -1.84 5.32 19.76
N TYR A 78 -0.75 5.94 19.31
CA TYR A 78 -0.33 7.28 19.75
C TYR A 78 -0.37 8.33 18.64
N THR A 79 -0.82 7.99 17.43
CA THR A 79 -0.90 8.94 16.32
C THR A 79 -2.14 8.70 15.44
N PRO A 80 -2.75 9.77 14.91
CA PRO A 80 -3.75 9.64 13.84
C PRO A 80 -3.11 9.50 12.43
N ARG A 81 -1.78 9.59 12.34
CA ARG A 81 -1.06 9.48 11.07
C ARG A 81 -1.02 8.04 10.58
N PRO A 82 -0.96 7.80 9.27
CA PRO A 82 -0.83 6.45 8.74
C PRO A 82 0.46 5.77 9.23
N VAL A 83 0.32 4.50 9.63
CA VAL A 83 1.42 3.65 10.09
C VAL A 83 1.62 2.50 9.12
N ILE A 84 2.84 2.36 8.62
CA ILE A 84 3.25 1.24 7.77
C ILE A 84 4.00 0.23 8.63
N GLY A 85 3.59 -1.04 8.53
CA GLY A 85 4.20 -2.14 9.27
C GLY A 85 5.05 -3.03 8.36
N VAL A 86 6.30 -3.25 8.74
CA VAL A 86 7.22 -4.15 8.04
C VAL A 86 7.54 -5.33 8.95
N PRO A 87 6.99 -6.52 8.65
CA PRO A 87 7.36 -7.72 9.38
C PRO A 87 8.78 -8.17 9.03
N VAL A 88 9.57 -8.56 10.03
CA VAL A 88 10.95 -9.03 9.86
C VAL A 88 11.02 -10.54 10.04
N ASN A 89 11.73 -11.20 9.14
CA ASN A 89 12.00 -12.63 9.22
C ASN A 89 13.10 -12.92 10.26
N VAL A 90 12.70 -13.19 11.49
CA VAL A 90 13.61 -13.63 12.57
C VAL A 90 13.48 -15.14 12.79
N LYS A 91 12.25 -15.64 12.84
CA LYS A 91 11.88 -17.06 12.97
C LYS A 91 10.65 -17.33 12.09
N THR A 92 10.33 -18.60 11.88
CA THR A 92 9.12 -19.05 11.17
C THR A 92 8.88 -18.38 9.79
N GLY A 93 9.96 -17.93 9.12
CA GLY A 93 9.84 -17.22 7.85
C GLY A 93 9.21 -15.82 7.97
N GLY A 94 9.07 -15.27 9.19
CA GLY A 94 8.44 -13.97 9.44
C GLY A 94 6.91 -13.99 9.45
N ILE A 95 6.28 -15.16 9.37
CA ILE A 95 4.81 -15.29 9.37
C ILE A 95 4.22 -14.86 10.71
N ASP A 96 4.88 -15.16 11.82
CA ASP A 96 4.51 -14.71 13.16
C ASP A 96 4.46 -13.18 13.26
N ALA A 97 5.48 -12.51 12.74
CA ALA A 97 5.53 -11.05 12.68
C ALA A 97 4.45 -10.47 11.77
N LEU A 98 4.24 -11.07 10.60
CA LEU A 98 3.22 -10.65 9.66
C LEU A 98 1.81 -10.73 10.27
N GLN A 99 1.47 -11.85 10.89
CA GLN A 99 0.17 -12.03 11.55
C GLN A 99 -0.05 -11.03 12.69
N SER A 100 1.01 -10.75 13.47
CA SER A 100 0.95 -9.78 14.57
C SER A 100 0.72 -8.35 14.10
N ILE A 101 1.20 -7.99 12.90
CA ILE A 101 1.08 -6.64 12.36
C ILE A 101 -0.23 -6.43 11.60
N VAL A 102 -0.65 -7.41 10.76
CA VAL A 102 -1.75 -7.21 9.83
C VAL A 102 -3.13 -7.31 10.48
N GLN A 103 -3.28 -8.16 11.51
CA GLN A 103 -4.58 -8.41 12.18
C GLN A 103 -4.86 -7.37 13.26
N MET A 104 -5.11 -6.14 12.83
CA MET A 104 -5.39 -5.03 13.73
C MET A 104 -6.89 -4.85 14.01
N PRO A 105 -7.26 -4.54 15.27
CA PRO A 105 -8.65 -4.22 15.60
C PRO A 105 -9.10 -2.93 14.91
N TYR A 106 -10.41 -2.84 14.64
CA TYR A 106 -11.00 -1.59 14.19
C TYR A 106 -11.11 -0.61 15.39
N PRO A 107 -10.79 0.66 15.29
CA PRO A 107 -10.39 1.44 14.10
C PRO A 107 -8.88 1.79 14.03
N SER A 108 -8.00 0.84 14.21
CA SER A 108 -6.55 1.07 14.26
C SER A 108 -5.85 0.29 13.14
N PRO A 109 -5.93 0.72 11.87
CA PRO A 109 -5.29 0.02 10.75
C PRO A 109 -3.77 0.14 10.80
N ILE A 110 -3.10 -0.87 10.24
CA ILE A 110 -1.69 -0.81 9.85
C ILE A 110 -1.62 -1.13 8.35
N ALA A 111 -0.91 -0.30 7.60
CA ALA A 111 -0.57 -0.54 6.20
C ALA A 111 0.55 -1.58 6.14
N THR A 112 0.21 -2.87 6.11
CA THR A 112 1.21 -3.94 6.18
C THR A 112 1.78 -4.24 4.80
N VAL A 113 3.11 -4.25 4.68
CA VAL A 113 3.84 -4.66 3.48
C VAL A 113 4.43 -6.07 3.66
N GLY A 114 5.03 -6.61 2.61
CA GLY A 114 5.64 -7.95 2.64
C GLY A 114 6.77 -8.07 3.67
N ILE A 115 7.08 -9.31 4.05
CA ILE A 115 8.15 -9.64 4.99
C ILE A 115 9.50 -9.13 4.42
N ASP A 116 10.29 -8.46 5.26
CA ASP A 116 11.58 -7.84 4.93
C ASP A 116 11.53 -6.81 3.79
N ARG A 117 10.33 -6.25 3.50
CA ARG A 117 10.09 -5.30 2.40
C ARG A 117 10.15 -3.83 2.87
N GLY A 118 11.29 -3.44 3.46
CA GLY A 118 11.55 -2.03 3.81
C GLY A 118 11.48 -1.10 2.60
N ASP A 119 11.94 -1.56 1.43
CA ASP A 119 11.83 -0.85 0.15
C ASP A 119 10.39 -0.51 -0.23
N ASN A 120 9.48 -1.49 -0.20
CA ASN A 120 8.06 -1.26 -0.48
C ASN A 120 7.40 -0.36 0.58
N ALA A 121 7.84 -0.43 1.86
CA ALA A 121 7.35 0.47 2.89
C ALA A 121 7.70 1.93 2.60
N ALA A 122 8.92 2.19 2.16
CA ALA A 122 9.39 3.52 1.79
C ALA A 122 8.65 4.07 0.56
N ILE A 123 8.47 3.25 -0.49
CA ILE A 123 7.69 3.63 -1.67
C ILE A 123 6.25 3.95 -1.28
N LEU A 124 5.62 3.11 -0.43
CA LEU A 124 4.25 3.33 0.03
C LEU A 124 4.13 4.62 0.84
N ALA A 125 5.07 4.91 1.75
CA ALA A 125 5.11 6.15 2.51
C ALA A 125 5.24 7.37 1.59
N ALA A 126 6.13 7.29 0.60
CA ALA A 126 6.30 8.33 -0.41
C ALA A 126 5.03 8.53 -1.26
N GLN A 127 4.30 7.46 -1.61
CA GLN A 127 3.02 7.56 -2.32
C GLN A 127 1.96 8.31 -1.50
N PHE A 128 1.93 8.15 -0.17
CA PHE A 128 0.99 8.88 0.69
C PHE A 128 1.28 10.39 0.68
N ILE A 129 2.56 10.77 0.74
CA ILE A 129 3.01 12.16 0.70
C ILE A 129 2.78 12.75 -0.70
N ALA A 130 3.06 12.00 -1.75
CA ALA A 130 2.96 12.43 -3.15
C ALA A 130 1.53 12.75 -3.61
N LEU A 131 0.50 12.45 -2.81
CA LEU A 131 -0.86 12.93 -3.09
C LEU A 131 -0.96 14.46 -3.09
N HIS A 132 -0.01 15.15 -2.47
CA HIS A 132 0.07 16.61 -2.35
C HIS A 132 1.46 17.17 -2.69
N ASP A 133 2.34 16.35 -3.29
CA ASP A 133 3.70 16.72 -3.69
C ASP A 133 3.97 16.19 -5.10
N GLU A 134 3.80 17.10 -6.08
CA GLU A 134 3.91 16.77 -7.50
C GLU A 134 5.33 16.33 -7.88
N GLU A 135 6.37 16.99 -7.33
CA GLU A 135 7.74 16.64 -7.61
C GLU A 135 8.09 15.24 -7.10
N LEU A 136 7.60 14.89 -5.90
CA LEU A 136 7.76 13.55 -5.37
C LEU A 136 6.99 12.52 -6.21
N ARG A 137 5.82 12.90 -6.74
CA ARG A 137 5.06 12.02 -7.64
C ARG A 137 5.84 11.72 -8.92
N GLU A 138 6.50 12.71 -9.51
CA GLU A 138 7.35 12.50 -10.70
C GLU A 138 8.53 11.56 -10.37
N ARG A 139 9.22 11.77 -9.24
CA ARG A 139 10.30 10.87 -8.80
C ARG A 139 9.83 9.44 -8.56
N LEU A 140 8.62 9.23 -8.07
CA LEU A 140 8.01 7.90 -7.93
C LEU A 140 7.73 7.24 -9.29
N ILE A 141 7.27 8.01 -10.29
CA ILE A 141 7.08 7.52 -11.65
C ILE A 141 8.41 7.06 -12.24
N ASP A 142 9.47 7.87 -12.08
CA ASP A 142 10.81 7.55 -12.56
C ASP A 142 11.36 6.29 -11.86
N LEU A 143 11.21 6.20 -10.54
CA LEU A 143 11.61 5.01 -9.78
C LEU A 143 10.90 3.76 -10.28
N ARG A 144 9.59 3.84 -10.52
CA ARG A 144 8.81 2.72 -11.07
C ARG A 144 9.31 2.31 -12.46
N TRP A 145 9.66 3.29 -13.28
CA TRP A 145 10.22 3.06 -14.59
C TRP A 145 11.57 2.35 -14.54
N ASP A 146 12.40 2.66 -13.54
CA ASP A 146 13.67 1.96 -13.32
C ASP A 146 13.49 0.49 -12.95
N TYR A 147 12.45 0.14 -12.18
CA TYR A 147 12.08 -1.26 -11.95
C TYR A 147 11.64 -1.96 -13.26
N ALA A 148 10.85 -1.28 -14.09
CA ALA A 148 10.44 -1.83 -15.37
C ALA A 148 11.62 -2.06 -16.32
N LYS A 149 12.56 -1.10 -16.42
CA LYS A 149 13.79 -1.25 -17.23
C LYS A 149 14.63 -2.47 -16.83
N LYS A 150 14.68 -2.80 -15.53
CA LYS A 150 15.38 -4.02 -15.07
C LYS A 150 14.77 -5.29 -15.64
N VAL A 151 13.43 -5.35 -15.74
CA VAL A 151 12.74 -6.50 -16.32
C VAL A 151 13.02 -6.59 -17.82
N TYR A 152 13.01 -5.46 -18.54
CA TYR A 152 13.33 -5.45 -19.98
C TYR A 152 14.75 -5.92 -20.25
N ARG A 153 15.75 -5.39 -19.51
CA ARG A 153 17.16 -5.84 -19.63
C ARG A 153 17.29 -7.33 -19.33
N SER A 154 16.63 -7.83 -18.27
CA SER A 154 16.65 -9.24 -17.94
C SER A 154 16.05 -10.11 -19.05
N ASN A 155 15.03 -9.63 -19.75
CA ASN A 155 14.45 -10.34 -20.89
C ASN A 155 15.44 -10.42 -22.08
N GLU A 156 16.16 -9.34 -22.39
CA GLU A 156 17.21 -9.32 -23.41
C GLU A 156 18.36 -10.27 -23.04
N ASP A 157 18.82 -10.22 -21.80
CA ASP A 157 19.93 -11.05 -21.31
C ASP A 157 19.60 -12.55 -21.32
N ILE A 158 18.37 -12.94 -20.97
CA ILE A 158 18.00 -14.36 -20.86
C ILE A 158 17.97 -15.03 -22.23
N VAL A 159 17.57 -14.28 -23.26
CA VAL A 159 17.57 -14.74 -24.67
C VAL A 159 18.95 -15.15 -25.12
N GLN A 160 19.99 -14.41 -24.70
CA GLN A 160 21.39 -14.68 -25.06
C GLN A 160 22.00 -15.82 -24.24
N LYS A 161 21.46 -16.10 -23.05
CA LYS A 161 22.03 -17.10 -22.11
C LYS A 161 21.45 -18.51 -22.28
N ILE A 162 20.30 -18.64 -22.93
CA ILE A 162 19.61 -19.92 -23.09
C ILE A 162 19.76 -20.41 -24.53
N ASP A 163 20.62 -21.40 -24.76
CA ASP A 163 20.74 -22.11 -26.02
C ASP A 163 19.89 -23.40 -25.97
N ARG A 164 18.81 -23.42 -26.73
CA ARG A 164 17.91 -24.57 -26.85
C ARG A 164 17.41 -24.71 -28.28
N PRO A 165 17.37 -25.93 -28.84
CA PRO A 165 17.10 -26.15 -30.28
C PRO A 165 15.72 -25.69 -30.75
N PHE A 166 14.75 -25.48 -29.86
CA PHE A 166 13.38 -25.10 -30.23
C PHE A 166 12.99 -23.70 -29.71
N ILE A 167 13.94 -22.93 -29.16
CA ILE A 167 13.67 -21.54 -28.77
C ILE A 167 13.64 -20.66 -30.03
N GLN A 168 12.52 -19.93 -30.19
CA GLN A 168 12.34 -18.93 -31.24
C GLN A 168 12.01 -17.58 -30.57
N ASN A 169 13.04 -16.92 -30.04
CA ASN A 169 12.86 -15.68 -29.28
C ASN A 169 12.51 -14.49 -30.18
N ASP A 170 12.84 -14.54 -31.48
CA ASP A 170 12.67 -13.41 -32.42
C ASP A 170 11.32 -13.43 -33.16
N PHE A 171 10.41 -14.41 -32.87
CA PHE A 171 9.16 -14.48 -33.60
C PHE A 171 8.17 -13.37 -33.26
N LEU A 172 8.28 -12.80 -32.06
CA LEU A 172 7.53 -11.62 -31.61
C LEU A 172 8.44 -10.40 -31.64
N ARG A 173 8.32 -9.58 -32.69
CA ARG A 173 8.87 -8.23 -32.65
C ARG A 173 7.89 -7.34 -31.88
N ILE A 174 8.15 -7.14 -30.58
CA ILE A 174 7.45 -6.12 -29.82
C ILE A 174 7.94 -4.76 -30.34
N LYS A 175 7.19 -4.23 -31.33
CA LYS A 175 7.48 -2.90 -31.91
C LYS A 175 7.19 -1.86 -30.85
N ASN A 176 8.18 -1.02 -30.56
CA ASN A 176 8.07 0.24 -29.83
C ASN A 176 7.58 0.16 -28.38
N LEU A 177 8.40 -0.48 -27.53
CA LEU A 177 8.55 0.06 -26.19
C LEU A 177 9.41 1.33 -26.35
N GLU A 178 8.78 2.44 -26.70
CA GLU A 178 9.43 3.75 -26.60
C GLU A 178 9.80 3.94 -25.13
N ILE A 179 11.10 3.89 -24.87
CA ILE A 179 11.71 4.02 -23.55
C ILE A 179 11.49 5.42 -22.96
N ASN A 180 10.93 6.32 -23.72
CA ASN A 180 10.63 7.70 -23.32
C ASN A 180 9.11 7.93 -23.27
N GLY A 181 8.56 7.69 -22.10
CA GLY A 181 7.15 7.93 -21.80
C GLY A 181 6.28 6.76 -22.27
N VAL A 182 5.70 6.06 -21.34
CA VAL A 182 4.54 5.21 -21.64
C VAL A 182 3.48 6.16 -22.17
N LYS A 183 3.40 6.33 -23.48
CA LYS A 183 2.13 6.70 -24.10
C LYS A 183 1.20 5.53 -23.84
N ILE A 184 0.55 5.57 -22.69
CA ILE A 184 -0.65 4.79 -22.44
C ILE A 184 -1.53 5.10 -23.65
N ASP A 185 -1.80 4.07 -24.44
CA ASP A 185 -2.65 4.17 -25.62
C ASP A 185 -3.94 4.90 -25.25
N GLU A 186 -4.01 6.20 -25.57
CA GLU A 186 -5.16 7.07 -25.31
C GLU A 186 -6.37 6.71 -26.18
N SER A 187 -6.20 5.79 -27.14
CA SER A 187 -7.27 5.28 -28.00
C SER A 187 -8.26 4.34 -27.31
N ALA A 188 -8.18 4.18 -25.96
CA ALA A 188 -9.23 3.49 -25.22
C ALA A 188 -10.53 4.30 -25.35
N SER A 189 -11.45 3.77 -26.16
CA SER A 189 -12.84 4.24 -26.26
C SER A 189 -13.34 4.77 -24.92
N GLU A 190 -13.88 6.01 -24.92
CA GLU A 190 -14.47 6.68 -23.77
C GLU A 190 -15.38 5.73 -22.95
N VAL A 191 -14.82 5.16 -21.90
CA VAL A 191 -15.62 4.48 -20.88
C VAL A 191 -16.09 5.56 -19.93
N SER A 192 -17.36 5.96 -20.04
CA SER A 192 -17.94 6.89 -19.09
C SER A 192 -17.97 6.22 -17.72
N CYS A 193 -17.19 6.72 -16.78
CA CYS A 193 -17.30 6.37 -15.37
C CYS A 193 -18.33 7.29 -14.74
N LYS A 194 -19.42 6.72 -14.19
CA LYS A 194 -20.51 7.50 -13.61
C LYS A 194 -20.07 8.42 -12.46
N ASN A 195 -19.05 8.01 -11.69
CA ASN A 195 -18.49 8.75 -10.55
C ASN A 195 -16.98 8.95 -10.69
N SER A 196 -16.54 9.46 -11.84
CA SER A 196 -15.10 9.70 -12.11
C SER A 196 -14.45 10.69 -11.13
N ASP A 197 -15.24 11.41 -10.35
CA ASP A 197 -14.80 12.43 -9.39
C ASP A 197 -14.60 11.90 -7.96
N ALA A 198 -14.84 10.61 -7.73
CA ALA A 198 -14.64 10.00 -6.43
C ALA A 198 -13.16 10.03 -6.00
N GLU A 199 -12.91 10.35 -4.73
CA GLU A 199 -11.57 10.37 -4.15
C GLU A 199 -11.02 8.96 -3.85
N VAL A 200 -11.92 8.01 -3.57
CA VAL A 200 -11.57 6.61 -3.30
C VAL A 200 -12.29 5.70 -4.29
N SER A 201 -11.53 4.86 -4.99
CA SER A 201 -12.08 3.84 -5.88
C SER A 201 -12.00 2.47 -5.23
N ILE A 202 -13.16 1.83 -5.01
CA ILE A 202 -13.27 0.50 -4.41
C ILE A 202 -13.54 -0.52 -5.50
N ILE A 203 -12.64 -1.45 -5.72
CA ILE A 203 -12.76 -2.48 -6.74
C ILE A 203 -12.92 -3.86 -6.09
N VAL A 204 -13.99 -4.55 -6.45
CA VAL A 204 -14.35 -5.86 -5.91
C VAL A 204 -14.24 -6.92 -7.00
N GLY A 205 -13.54 -8.02 -6.71
CA GLY A 205 -13.33 -9.10 -7.68
C GLY A 205 -14.56 -9.96 -7.96
N ARG A 206 -15.46 -10.09 -6.98
CA ARG A 206 -16.66 -10.93 -7.02
C ARG A 206 -17.83 -10.27 -6.29
N GLN A 207 -19.05 -10.60 -6.69
CA GLN A 207 -20.26 -10.11 -5.98
C GLN A 207 -20.35 -10.62 -4.53
N THR A 208 -19.82 -11.80 -4.24
CA THR A 208 -19.76 -12.38 -2.89
C THR A 208 -18.96 -11.53 -1.92
N ASP A 209 -17.98 -10.76 -2.40
CA ASP A 209 -17.15 -9.90 -1.58
C ASP A 209 -17.74 -8.48 -1.39
N LEU A 210 -18.88 -8.19 -2.04
CA LEU A 210 -19.54 -6.88 -1.98
C LEU A 210 -19.94 -6.42 -0.57
N PRO A 211 -20.34 -7.30 0.39
CA PRO A 211 -20.56 -6.89 1.78
C PRO A 211 -19.34 -6.21 2.44
N ILE A 212 -18.14 -6.63 2.09
CA ILE A 212 -16.90 -6.01 2.60
C ILE A 212 -16.76 -4.59 2.04
N ALA A 213 -17.03 -4.39 0.73
CA ALA A 213 -17.02 -3.06 0.11
C ALA A 213 -18.08 -2.12 0.72
N LYS A 214 -19.26 -2.63 1.06
CA LYS A 214 -20.28 -1.85 1.76
C LYS A 214 -19.80 -1.37 3.14
N ASN A 215 -19.05 -2.22 3.86
CA ASN A 215 -18.44 -1.83 5.13
C ASN A 215 -17.36 -0.72 4.95
N VAL A 216 -16.64 -0.72 3.83
CA VAL A 216 -15.75 0.39 3.46
C VAL A 216 -16.57 1.67 3.27
N GLY A 217 -17.63 1.62 2.45
CA GLY A 217 -18.51 2.77 2.17
C GLY A 217 -19.09 3.40 3.43
N ILE A 218 -19.61 2.58 4.37
CA ILE A 218 -20.16 3.08 5.64
C ILE A 218 -19.16 3.95 6.43
N ILE A 219 -17.89 3.62 6.40
CA ILE A 219 -16.86 4.38 7.11
C ILE A 219 -16.47 5.63 6.30
N LEU A 220 -16.32 5.51 4.97
CA LEU A 220 -16.04 6.66 4.11
C LEU A 220 -17.16 7.72 4.17
N ASP A 221 -18.44 7.30 4.23
CA ASP A 221 -19.59 8.18 4.45
C ASP A 221 -19.46 8.97 5.76
N ARG A 222 -19.04 8.30 6.86
CA ARG A 222 -18.81 8.96 8.15
C ARG A 222 -17.66 9.97 8.10
N LEU A 223 -16.67 9.70 7.27
CA LEU A 223 -15.51 10.58 7.05
C LEU A 223 -15.79 11.64 5.98
N LYS A 224 -16.97 11.62 5.34
CA LYS A 224 -17.37 12.51 4.23
C LYS A 224 -16.42 12.44 3.04
N ILE A 225 -15.84 11.27 2.78
CA ILE A 225 -14.96 10.99 1.65
C ILE A 225 -15.79 10.40 0.53
N SER A 226 -15.70 10.98 -0.67
CA SER A 226 -16.40 10.48 -1.86
C SER A 226 -15.77 9.19 -2.38
N TYR A 227 -16.61 8.22 -2.80
CA TYR A 227 -16.13 6.94 -3.32
C TYR A 227 -17.02 6.39 -4.44
N ASP A 228 -16.43 5.47 -5.23
CA ASP A 228 -17.15 4.63 -6.19
C ASP A 228 -16.87 3.15 -5.92
N ILE A 229 -17.86 2.30 -6.11
CA ILE A 229 -17.74 0.85 -5.95
C ILE A 229 -17.96 0.17 -7.29
N LYS A 230 -16.97 -0.62 -7.74
CA LYS A 230 -17.02 -1.38 -8.98
C LYS A 230 -16.78 -2.86 -8.77
N VAL A 231 -17.69 -3.69 -9.24
CA VAL A 231 -17.46 -5.13 -9.31
C VAL A 231 -16.90 -5.46 -10.68
N VAL A 232 -15.60 -5.78 -10.74
CA VAL A 232 -14.90 -6.13 -11.98
C VAL A 232 -13.65 -6.96 -11.67
N CYS A 233 -13.43 -8.01 -12.45
CA CYS A 233 -12.28 -8.90 -12.27
C CYS A 233 -11.24 -8.66 -13.37
N PRO A 234 -9.96 -8.47 -13.03
CA PRO A 234 -8.90 -8.23 -14.03
C PRO A 234 -8.70 -9.42 -14.99
N ILE A 235 -8.96 -10.64 -14.55
CA ILE A 235 -8.77 -11.84 -15.37
C ILE A 235 -10.00 -12.12 -16.24
N ARG A 236 -11.22 -12.06 -15.67
CA ARG A 236 -12.46 -12.37 -16.41
C ARG A 236 -12.94 -11.25 -17.33
N SER A 237 -12.49 -10.03 -17.10
CA SER A 237 -12.94 -8.84 -17.84
C SER A 237 -11.81 -7.79 -17.94
N THR A 238 -10.63 -8.22 -18.41
CA THR A 238 -9.38 -7.44 -18.42
C THR A 238 -9.57 -6.04 -19.03
N LYS A 239 -10.18 -5.94 -20.21
CA LYS A 239 -10.41 -4.65 -20.87
C LYS A 239 -11.29 -3.72 -20.04
N LYS A 240 -12.39 -4.24 -19.46
CA LYS A 240 -13.29 -3.45 -18.59
C LYS A 240 -12.58 -2.99 -17.31
N PHE A 241 -11.75 -3.86 -16.73
CA PHE A 241 -10.97 -3.56 -15.54
C PHE A 241 -9.95 -2.45 -15.81
N THR A 242 -9.14 -2.61 -16.86
CA THR A 242 -8.12 -1.61 -17.25
C THR A 242 -8.75 -0.26 -17.56
N ASN A 243 -9.85 -0.25 -18.33
CA ASN A 243 -10.55 0.98 -18.66
C ASN A 243 -11.11 1.66 -17.42
N TYR A 244 -11.67 0.89 -16.48
CA TYR A 244 -12.19 1.46 -15.25
C TYR A 244 -11.09 2.10 -14.40
N VAL A 245 -9.96 1.41 -14.16
CA VAL A 245 -8.85 1.98 -13.38
C VAL A 245 -8.32 3.26 -14.03
N LYS A 246 -8.13 3.27 -15.36
CA LYS A 246 -7.69 4.45 -16.12
C LYS A 246 -8.69 5.62 -16.08
N CYS A 247 -9.98 5.31 -16.03
CA CYS A 247 -11.06 6.29 -15.98
C CYS A 247 -11.12 7.02 -14.63
N MET A 248 -10.75 6.37 -13.53
CA MET A 248 -10.75 6.93 -12.18
C MET A 248 -9.56 7.90 -11.94
N LYS A 249 -9.37 8.87 -12.85
CA LYS A 249 -8.24 9.82 -12.83
C LYS A 249 -8.19 10.66 -11.55
N LYS A 250 -9.34 11.04 -10.99
CA LYS A 250 -9.43 11.85 -9.78
C LYS A 250 -9.32 11.05 -8.48
N ALA A 251 -9.44 9.72 -8.53
CA ALA A 251 -9.23 8.90 -7.34
C ALA A 251 -7.81 9.10 -6.81
N LYS A 252 -7.71 9.38 -5.53
CA LYS A 252 -6.45 9.53 -4.79
C LYS A 252 -5.94 8.18 -4.28
N ILE A 253 -6.89 7.29 -3.93
CA ILE A 253 -6.62 5.97 -3.32
C ILE A 253 -7.47 4.92 -3.99
N PHE A 254 -6.91 3.74 -4.20
CA PHE A 254 -7.63 2.55 -4.64
C PHE A 254 -7.71 1.52 -3.51
N ILE A 255 -8.88 0.89 -3.35
CA ILE A 255 -9.08 -0.22 -2.41
C ILE A 255 -9.45 -1.45 -3.23
N GLY A 256 -8.57 -2.46 -3.23
CA GLY A 256 -8.80 -3.74 -3.90
C GLY A 256 -9.30 -4.79 -2.91
N ILE A 257 -10.46 -5.39 -3.17
CA ILE A 257 -11.10 -6.39 -2.32
C ILE A 257 -11.23 -7.68 -3.11
N SER A 258 -10.63 -8.76 -2.64
CA SER A 258 -10.77 -10.05 -3.31
C SER A 258 -10.59 -11.26 -2.41
N SER A 259 -11.44 -12.25 -2.62
CA SER A 259 -11.27 -13.64 -2.19
C SER A 259 -10.57 -14.46 -3.27
N ASN A 260 -9.88 -15.51 -2.89
CA ASN A 260 -9.18 -16.50 -3.73
C ASN A 260 -7.85 -16.06 -4.38
N SER A 261 -7.49 -14.78 -4.41
CA SER A 261 -6.18 -14.32 -4.89
C SER A 261 -6.00 -12.81 -4.79
N SER A 262 -4.77 -12.33 -4.95
CA SER A 262 -4.42 -10.91 -5.02
C SER A 262 -4.64 -10.26 -6.41
N GLN A 263 -5.39 -10.91 -7.31
CA GLN A 263 -5.52 -10.46 -8.70
C GLN A 263 -6.06 -9.03 -8.82
N VAL A 264 -7.00 -8.63 -7.95
CA VAL A 264 -7.57 -7.29 -7.98
C VAL A 264 -6.52 -6.25 -7.57
N THR A 265 -5.88 -6.43 -6.42
CA THR A 265 -4.84 -5.51 -5.92
C THR A 265 -3.62 -5.48 -6.84
N GLY A 266 -3.15 -6.65 -7.29
CA GLY A 266 -2.06 -6.76 -8.25
C GLY A 266 -2.38 -6.12 -9.61
N GLY A 267 -3.62 -6.28 -10.08
CA GLY A 267 -4.07 -5.62 -11.30
C GLY A 267 -4.15 -4.10 -11.16
N ILE A 268 -4.63 -3.58 -10.03
CA ILE A 268 -4.70 -2.13 -9.77
C ILE A 268 -3.28 -1.55 -9.71
N VAL A 269 -2.42 -2.10 -8.86
CA VAL A 269 -1.05 -1.58 -8.66
C VAL A 269 -0.21 -1.62 -9.94
N GLY A 270 -0.54 -2.54 -10.87
CA GLY A 270 0.06 -2.57 -12.20
C GLY A 270 -0.32 -1.40 -13.11
N LEU A 271 -1.41 -0.68 -12.80
CA LEU A 271 -2.00 0.35 -13.65
C LEU A 271 -1.97 1.77 -13.07
N THR A 272 -1.49 1.95 -11.83
CA THR A 272 -1.45 3.25 -11.15
C THR A 272 -0.24 3.39 -10.25
N GLU A 273 0.25 4.62 -10.07
CA GLU A 273 1.26 5.00 -9.08
C GLU A 273 0.66 5.41 -7.73
N LYS A 274 -0.67 5.50 -7.68
CA LYS A 274 -1.40 5.94 -6.48
C LYS A 274 -1.41 4.85 -5.41
N PRO A 275 -1.60 5.20 -4.12
CA PRO A 275 -1.71 4.21 -3.05
C PRO A 275 -2.80 3.17 -3.32
N VAL A 276 -2.46 1.91 -3.11
CA VAL A 276 -3.39 0.77 -3.23
C VAL A 276 -3.51 0.07 -1.88
N ILE A 277 -4.72 0.02 -1.34
CA ILE A 277 -5.04 -0.72 -0.11
C ILE A 277 -5.63 -2.06 -0.51
N GLY A 278 -5.06 -3.14 0.04
CA GLY A 278 -5.50 -4.51 -0.20
C GLY A 278 -6.31 -5.06 0.97
N VAL A 279 -7.51 -5.54 0.68
CA VAL A 279 -8.34 -6.26 1.65
C VAL A 279 -8.45 -7.71 1.22
N PRO A 280 -7.63 -8.61 1.81
CA PRO A 280 -7.78 -10.04 1.58
C PRO A 280 -9.09 -10.52 2.22
N CYS A 281 -9.84 -11.36 1.51
CA CYS A 281 -11.07 -11.93 2.01
C CYS A 281 -10.93 -13.44 2.18
N ALA A 282 -11.48 -14.00 3.27
CA ALA A 282 -11.68 -15.43 3.38
C ALA A 282 -12.76 -15.87 2.39
N ASN A 283 -12.57 -17.02 1.75
CA ASN A 283 -13.59 -17.62 0.90
C ASN A 283 -14.62 -18.41 1.74
N GLU A 284 -15.61 -18.98 1.06
CA GLU A 284 -16.66 -19.79 1.69
C GLU A 284 -16.14 -21.03 2.45
N ARG A 285 -14.89 -21.47 2.17
CA ARG A 285 -14.22 -22.57 2.86
C ARG A 285 -13.38 -22.10 4.06
N GLY A 286 -13.37 -20.81 4.38
CA GLY A 286 -12.54 -20.24 5.43
C GLY A 286 -11.07 -20.08 5.05
N GLU A 287 -10.68 -20.37 3.80
CA GLU A 287 -9.34 -20.12 3.31
C GLU A 287 -9.14 -18.62 3.09
N ASP A 288 -8.00 -18.09 3.54
CA ASP A 288 -7.64 -16.70 3.31
C ASP A 288 -6.45 -16.58 2.34
N TYR A 289 -6.37 -15.44 1.70
CA TYR A 289 -5.35 -15.14 0.69
C TYR A 289 -4.49 -13.92 1.10
N MET A 290 -4.33 -13.72 2.40
CA MET A 290 -3.54 -12.61 2.97
C MET A 290 -2.10 -12.63 2.44
N LEU A 291 -1.44 -13.79 2.47
CA LEU A 291 -0.07 -13.93 1.99
C LEU A 291 0.09 -13.51 0.53
N THR A 292 -0.88 -13.84 -0.32
CA THR A 292 -0.82 -13.44 -1.75
C THR A 292 -1.02 -11.94 -1.94
N THR A 293 -1.77 -11.28 -1.04
CA THR A 293 -2.01 -9.84 -1.11
C THR A 293 -0.82 -9.04 -0.60
N VAL A 294 -0.18 -9.50 0.49
CA VAL A 294 0.93 -8.79 1.11
C VAL A 294 2.27 -9.01 0.39
N SER A 295 2.47 -10.17 -0.24
CA SER A 295 3.75 -10.58 -0.86
C SER A 295 3.94 -9.95 -2.24
N MET A 296 3.96 -8.63 -2.29
CA MET A 296 4.21 -7.89 -3.53
C MET A 296 5.70 -7.78 -3.85
N PRO A 297 6.09 -7.83 -5.15
CA PRO A 297 7.48 -7.68 -5.55
C PRO A 297 8.04 -6.29 -5.24
N PRO A 298 9.39 -6.12 -5.31
CA PRO A 298 10.04 -4.81 -5.18
C PRO A 298 9.47 -3.77 -6.14
N GLY A 299 9.23 -2.56 -5.64
CA GLY A 299 8.79 -1.44 -6.48
C GLY A 299 7.28 -1.30 -6.67
N VAL A 300 6.48 -2.25 -6.16
CA VAL A 300 5.01 -2.24 -6.30
C VAL A 300 4.32 -2.51 -4.96
N PRO A 301 4.29 -1.55 -4.02
CA PRO A 301 3.73 -1.76 -2.69
C PRO A 301 2.20 -1.86 -2.72
N VAL A 302 1.66 -2.66 -1.80
CA VAL A 302 0.24 -2.69 -1.42
C VAL A 302 0.13 -2.56 0.08
N ALA A 303 -0.72 -1.64 0.54
CA ALA A 303 -1.06 -1.47 1.95
C ALA A 303 -2.07 -2.54 2.36
N THR A 304 -1.61 -3.69 2.86
CA THR A 304 -2.50 -4.79 3.21
C THR A 304 -3.06 -4.60 4.62
N VAL A 305 -4.39 -4.69 4.76
CA VAL A 305 -5.09 -4.71 6.05
C VAL A 305 -5.53 -6.13 6.41
N GLY A 306 -6.08 -6.32 7.62
CA GLY A 306 -6.53 -7.63 8.08
C GLY A 306 -7.61 -8.27 7.18
N ILE A 307 -7.75 -9.60 7.31
CA ILE A 307 -8.71 -10.40 6.55
C ILE A 307 -10.14 -9.90 6.80
N ASN A 308 -10.92 -9.74 5.71
CA ASN A 308 -12.29 -9.22 5.73
C ASN A 308 -12.44 -7.81 6.37
N ASN A 309 -11.32 -7.11 6.62
CA ASN A 309 -11.34 -5.87 7.39
C ASN A 309 -11.50 -4.61 6.50
N GLY A 310 -12.62 -4.54 5.76
CA GLY A 310 -12.96 -3.37 4.94
C GLY A 310 -13.09 -2.07 5.75
N LYS A 311 -13.50 -2.16 7.03
CA LYS A 311 -13.58 -0.98 7.90
C LYS A 311 -12.22 -0.35 8.15
N ASN A 312 -11.21 -1.17 8.43
CA ASN A 312 -9.83 -0.68 8.59
C ASN A 312 -9.24 -0.15 7.27
N ALA A 313 -9.61 -0.72 6.12
CA ALA A 313 -9.20 -0.15 4.84
C ALA A 313 -9.73 1.28 4.64
N ALA A 314 -10.98 1.53 5.03
CA ALA A 314 -11.56 2.87 4.96
C ALA A 314 -10.94 3.85 5.97
N VAL A 315 -10.65 3.39 7.20
CA VAL A 315 -9.93 4.22 8.19
C VAL A 315 -8.53 4.57 7.69
N LEU A 316 -7.80 3.59 7.13
CA LEU A 316 -6.48 3.84 6.54
C LEU A 316 -6.55 4.85 5.37
N ALA A 317 -7.54 4.72 4.48
CA ALA A 317 -7.76 5.70 3.43
C ALA A 317 -8.02 7.10 4.01
N GLY A 318 -8.82 7.19 5.07
CA GLY A 318 -9.04 8.42 5.82
C GLY A 318 -7.76 8.99 6.43
N GLU A 319 -6.92 8.17 7.08
CA GLU A 319 -5.64 8.60 7.66
C GLU A 319 -4.68 9.16 6.61
N ILE A 320 -4.62 8.53 5.43
CA ILE A 320 -3.80 8.99 4.31
C ILE A 320 -4.30 10.36 3.80
N LEU A 321 -5.60 10.52 3.59
CA LEU A 321 -6.18 11.79 3.13
C LEU A 321 -6.10 12.88 4.19
N ALA A 322 -6.17 12.53 5.47
CA ALA A 322 -6.08 13.44 6.61
C ALA A 322 -4.69 14.07 6.78
N ILE A 323 -3.65 13.58 6.11
CA ILE A 323 -2.30 14.19 6.18
C ILE A 323 -2.39 15.69 5.86
N HIS A 324 -3.23 16.06 4.88
CA HIS A 324 -3.40 17.44 4.41
C HIS A 324 -4.86 17.95 4.47
N ASP A 325 -5.78 17.21 5.11
CA ASP A 325 -7.17 17.63 5.29
C ASP A 325 -7.57 17.66 6.77
N PRO A 326 -7.60 18.85 7.40
CA PRO A 326 -7.99 19.01 8.81
C PRO A 326 -9.41 18.52 9.11
N ASN A 327 -10.34 18.61 8.14
CA ASN A 327 -11.73 18.17 8.38
C ASN A 327 -11.79 16.65 8.52
N ILE A 328 -11.05 15.91 7.66
CA ILE A 328 -10.95 14.46 7.78
C ILE A 328 -10.23 14.09 9.09
N THR A 329 -9.18 14.83 9.48
CA THR A 329 -8.49 14.64 10.76
C THR A 329 -9.45 14.72 11.95
N GLU A 330 -10.31 15.75 11.99
CA GLU A 330 -11.33 15.91 13.04
C GLU A 330 -12.33 14.75 13.06
N LEU A 331 -12.82 14.35 11.88
CA LEU A 331 -13.77 13.24 11.76
C LEU A 331 -13.16 11.89 12.17
N LEU A 332 -11.89 11.66 11.86
CA LEU A 332 -11.13 10.49 12.32
C LEU A 332 -10.97 10.48 13.85
N GLY A 333 -10.65 11.61 14.46
CA GLY A 333 -10.61 11.76 15.91
C GLY A 333 -11.94 11.33 16.53
N LYS A 334 -13.06 11.90 16.08
CA LYS A 334 -14.40 11.53 16.55
C LYS A 334 -14.75 10.05 16.32
N LEU A 335 -14.23 9.45 15.25
CA LEU A 335 -14.46 8.04 14.94
C LEU A 335 -13.69 7.13 15.91
N LYS A 336 -12.46 7.50 16.25
CA LYS A 336 -11.59 6.74 17.18
C LYS A 336 -12.06 6.89 18.63
N ASP A 337 -12.40 8.10 19.08
CA ASP A 337 -12.83 8.40 20.46
C ASP A 337 -14.16 7.72 20.84
N LYS A 338 -15.13 7.65 19.92
CA LYS A 338 -16.43 6.99 20.17
C LYS A 338 -16.33 5.50 20.45
N LYS A 339 -15.17 4.86 20.27
CA LYS A 339 -14.96 3.43 20.53
C LYS A 339 -14.18 3.13 21.80
N ILE A 340 -13.56 4.13 22.41
CA ILE A 340 -12.90 3.97 23.71
C ILE A 340 -13.95 3.90 24.83
N THR A 341 -15.19 4.27 24.56
CA THR A 341 -16.31 4.33 25.52
C THR A 341 -17.23 3.09 25.52
N LEU A 342 -16.86 2.02 24.83
CA LEU A 342 -17.54 0.71 24.83
C LEU A 342 -16.58 -0.39 25.27
#